data_807ce31692cabfc7e03d34150ee78e10
#
_entry.id   807ce31692cabfc7e03d34150ee78e10
#
_cell.length_a   1.000
_cell.length_b   1.000
_cell.length_c   1.000
_cell.angle_alpha   90.00
_cell.angle_beta   90.00
_cell.angle_gamma   90.00
#
_symmetry.space_group_name_H-M   'P 1'
#
loop_
_entity.id
_entity.type
_entity.pdbx_description
1 polymer ?
#
loop_
_entity_poly.entity_id
_entity_poly.type
_entity_poly.pdbx_seq_one_letter_code
_entity_poly.pdbx_strand_id
1 'polypeptide(L)'
;MLKVYRVRRFTVESLREALQAPAVHVAPGTVEAASAHIALLLPRLRLLQEQRTAVARRIEALLEELGQETVPGEHRDVTILRSLPGVGRVVAATVLAEAVRPLTERDYQTLRAHGGIAPVTRQSGKKLSVSMRYGCNPRLRNAFYHWARTSVQNDPHSRDHYDRLRSQGHAHARARRGVADRSLGVLVAMLRSRTLYDPDRRRRIVA
;
A
#
# COMPACT_ATOMS: atom_id res chain seq x y z
N MET A 1 16.52 -5.50 -23.36
CA MET A 1 15.24 -5.98 -22.80
C MET A 1 15.28 -6.11 -21.27
N LEU A 2 16.18 -6.87 -20.65
CA LEU A 2 16.25 -7.07 -19.19
C LEU A 2 16.40 -5.77 -18.38
N LYS A 3 17.19 -4.81 -18.84
CA LYS A 3 17.36 -3.50 -18.18
C LYS A 3 16.08 -2.64 -18.22
N VAL A 4 15.30 -2.70 -19.29
CA VAL A 4 14.06 -1.94 -19.45
C VAL A 4 12.98 -2.42 -18.49
N TYR A 5 12.89 -3.74 -18.27
CA TYR A 5 11.89 -4.36 -17.41
C TYR A 5 12.35 -4.62 -15.97
N ARG A 6 13.57 -4.15 -15.59
CA ARG A 6 14.16 -4.31 -14.24
C ARG A 6 14.14 -5.76 -13.75
N VAL A 7 14.43 -6.71 -14.61
CA VAL A 7 14.55 -8.12 -14.22
C VAL A 7 15.85 -8.29 -13.42
N ARG A 8 15.72 -8.47 -12.10
CA ARG A 8 16.86 -8.50 -11.16
C ARG A 8 17.44 -9.89 -10.91
N ARG A 9 16.69 -10.95 -11.25
CA ARG A 9 17.07 -12.33 -10.93
C ARG A 9 17.85 -13.03 -12.03
N PHE A 10 17.85 -12.50 -13.24
CA PHE A 10 18.48 -13.12 -14.39
C PHE A 10 19.41 -12.14 -15.08
N THR A 11 20.60 -12.56 -15.39
CA THR A 11 21.49 -11.90 -16.32
C THR A 11 21.19 -12.40 -17.75
N VAL A 12 21.73 -11.69 -18.77
CA VAL A 12 21.58 -12.14 -20.15
C VAL A 12 22.28 -13.50 -20.33
N GLU A 13 23.42 -13.67 -19.68
CA GLU A 13 24.25 -14.88 -19.70
C GLU A 13 23.49 -16.07 -19.07
N SER A 14 22.91 -15.91 -17.85
CA SER A 14 22.17 -16.96 -17.20
C SER A 14 20.91 -17.38 -17.95
N LEU A 15 20.26 -16.44 -18.64
CA LEU A 15 19.14 -16.79 -19.53
C LEU A 15 19.61 -17.54 -20.77
N ARG A 16 20.77 -17.17 -21.33
CA ARG A 16 21.35 -17.86 -22.49
C ARG A 16 21.74 -19.28 -22.16
N GLU A 17 22.38 -19.49 -21.00
CA GLU A 17 22.71 -20.82 -20.50
C GLU A 17 21.45 -21.69 -20.26
N ALA A 18 20.43 -21.11 -19.62
CA ALA A 18 19.16 -21.82 -19.40
C ALA A 18 18.45 -22.20 -20.70
N LEU A 19 18.55 -21.38 -21.74
CA LEU A 19 17.99 -21.68 -23.07
C LEU A 19 18.83 -22.67 -23.88
N GLN A 20 20.11 -22.83 -23.58
CA GLN A 20 21.03 -23.79 -24.20
C GLN A 20 21.07 -25.14 -23.45
N ALA A 21 20.51 -25.20 -22.25
CA ALA A 21 20.45 -26.46 -21.49
C ALA A 21 19.65 -27.54 -22.27
N PRO A 22 20.01 -28.83 -22.12
CA PRO A 22 19.27 -29.92 -22.77
C PRO A 22 17.77 -29.80 -22.46
N ALA A 23 16.95 -29.71 -23.50
CA ALA A 23 15.52 -29.64 -23.34
C ALA A 23 14.93 -30.97 -22.85
N VAL A 24 13.96 -30.90 -21.94
CA VAL A 24 13.18 -32.07 -21.57
C VAL A 24 12.39 -32.56 -22.79
N HIS A 25 12.44 -33.87 -23.06
CA HIS A 25 11.61 -34.44 -24.11
C HIS A 25 10.14 -34.31 -23.75
N VAL A 26 9.39 -33.64 -24.58
CA VAL A 26 7.94 -33.44 -24.45
C VAL A 26 7.21 -34.07 -25.63
N ALA A 27 5.89 -34.27 -25.48
CA ALA A 27 5.08 -34.84 -26.55
C ALA A 27 5.12 -33.97 -27.81
N PRO A 28 5.04 -34.57 -29.01
CA PRO A 28 4.97 -33.84 -30.27
C PRO A 28 3.87 -32.77 -30.26
N GLY A 29 4.16 -31.61 -30.81
CA GLY A 29 3.22 -30.46 -30.84
C GLY A 29 3.20 -29.59 -29.56
N THR A 30 3.79 -30.05 -28.46
CA THR A 30 3.81 -29.27 -27.20
C THR A 30 4.61 -27.98 -27.34
N VAL A 31 5.76 -28.03 -28.01
CA VAL A 31 6.64 -26.87 -28.21
C VAL A 31 5.97 -25.83 -29.11
N GLU A 32 5.36 -26.28 -30.20
CA GLU A 32 4.65 -25.46 -31.16
C GLU A 32 3.44 -24.77 -30.49
N ALA A 33 2.65 -25.54 -29.74
CA ALA A 33 1.49 -25.01 -29.00
C ALA A 33 1.92 -23.98 -27.95
N ALA A 34 3.00 -24.26 -27.19
CA ALA A 34 3.53 -23.33 -26.19
C ALA A 34 4.06 -22.05 -26.86
N SER A 35 4.78 -22.19 -27.98
CA SER A 35 5.32 -21.05 -28.73
C SER A 35 4.21 -20.17 -29.27
N ALA A 36 3.17 -20.76 -29.86
CA ALA A 36 2.00 -20.04 -30.34
C ALA A 36 1.28 -19.32 -29.21
N HIS A 37 1.11 -19.97 -28.05
CA HIS A 37 0.49 -19.35 -26.86
C HIS A 37 1.33 -18.18 -26.33
N ILE A 38 2.64 -18.31 -26.24
CA ILE A 38 3.54 -17.23 -25.84
C ILE A 38 3.43 -16.05 -26.81
N ALA A 39 3.42 -16.33 -28.14
CA ALA A 39 3.28 -15.31 -29.15
C ALA A 39 1.96 -14.52 -29.03
N LEU A 40 0.85 -15.16 -28.60
CA LEU A 40 -0.42 -14.49 -28.32
C LEU A 40 -0.40 -13.69 -27.00
N LEU A 41 0.33 -14.12 -25.99
CA LEU A 41 0.37 -13.46 -24.68
C LEU A 41 1.28 -12.23 -24.67
N LEU A 42 2.41 -12.25 -25.39
CA LEU A 42 3.40 -11.19 -25.38
C LEU A 42 2.85 -9.79 -25.77
N PRO A 43 2.06 -9.64 -26.85
CA PRO A 43 1.47 -8.34 -27.19
C PRO A 43 0.52 -7.84 -26.12
N ARG A 44 -0.27 -8.73 -25.52
CA ARG A 44 -1.21 -8.40 -24.43
C ARG A 44 -0.46 -7.91 -23.18
N LEU A 45 0.62 -8.59 -22.80
CA LEU A 45 1.48 -8.17 -21.69
C LEU A 45 2.11 -6.79 -21.92
N ARG A 46 2.59 -6.53 -23.16
CA ARG A 46 3.14 -5.22 -23.52
C ARG A 46 2.10 -4.12 -23.41
N LEU A 47 0.92 -4.33 -23.98
CA LEU A 47 -0.19 -3.38 -23.92
C LEU A 47 -0.59 -3.09 -22.47
N LEU A 48 -0.76 -4.12 -21.64
CA LEU A 48 -1.09 -3.94 -20.22
C LEU A 48 -0.01 -3.19 -19.45
N GLN A 49 1.26 -3.41 -19.77
CA GLN A 49 2.36 -2.69 -19.15
C GLN A 49 2.40 -1.21 -19.54
N GLU A 50 2.12 -0.91 -20.81
CA GLU A 50 1.99 0.46 -21.32
C GLU A 50 0.81 1.18 -20.66
N GLN A 51 -0.36 0.55 -20.62
CA GLN A 51 -1.55 1.10 -19.97
C GLN A 51 -1.30 1.33 -18.49
N ARG A 52 -0.71 0.37 -17.76
CA ARG A 52 -0.35 0.53 -16.36
C ARG A 52 0.58 1.73 -16.14
N THR A 53 1.55 1.91 -17.03
CA THR A 53 2.50 3.02 -16.95
C THR A 53 1.81 4.36 -17.21
N ALA A 54 0.94 4.42 -18.21
CA ALA A 54 0.17 5.62 -18.54
C ALA A 54 -0.77 6.03 -17.39
N VAL A 55 -1.52 5.07 -16.84
CA VAL A 55 -2.39 5.32 -15.67
C VAL A 55 -1.58 5.77 -14.45
N ALA A 56 -0.42 5.15 -14.21
CA ALA A 56 0.44 5.53 -13.09
C ALA A 56 0.96 6.98 -13.22
N ARG A 57 1.30 7.43 -14.43
CA ARG A 57 1.67 8.83 -14.70
C ARG A 57 0.48 9.78 -14.51
N ARG A 58 -0.71 9.38 -14.96
CA ARG A 58 -1.92 10.20 -14.80
C ARG A 58 -2.31 10.37 -13.33
N ILE A 59 -2.21 9.29 -12.53
CA ILE A 59 -2.43 9.39 -11.08
C ILE A 59 -1.44 10.36 -10.43
N GLU A 60 -0.15 10.30 -10.79
CA GLU A 60 0.86 11.21 -10.22
C GLU A 60 0.54 12.66 -10.57
N ALA A 61 0.23 12.94 -11.84
CA ALA A 61 -0.14 14.29 -12.28
C ALA A 61 -1.37 14.84 -11.53
N LEU A 62 -2.40 14.02 -11.32
CA LEU A 62 -3.59 14.41 -10.54
C LEU A 62 -3.26 14.66 -9.05
N LEU A 63 -2.38 13.84 -8.46
CA LEU A 63 -1.96 14.07 -7.08
C LEU A 63 -1.13 15.34 -6.93
N GLU A 64 -0.31 15.68 -7.90
CA GLU A 64 0.45 16.95 -7.96
C GLU A 64 -0.50 18.13 -8.10
N GLU A 65 -1.46 18.07 -9.01
CA GLU A 65 -2.49 19.11 -9.20
C GLU A 65 -3.29 19.34 -7.92
N LEU A 66 -3.78 18.28 -7.28
CA LEU A 66 -4.50 18.33 -6.01
C LEU A 66 -3.64 18.80 -4.83
N GLY A 67 -2.33 18.64 -4.91
CA GLY A 67 -1.37 19.06 -3.89
C GLY A 67 -0.94 20.52 -3.99
N GLN A 68 -1.29 21.24 -5.07
CA GLN A 68 -0.95 22.65 -5.23
C GLN A 68 -1.59 23.50 -4.14
N GLU A 69 -0.79 24.32 -3.48
CA GLU A 69 -1.26 25.23 -2.45
C GLU A 69 -2.15 26.32 -3.09
N THR A 70 -3.33 26.52 -2.54
CA THR A 70 -4.24 27.61 -2.93
C THR A 70 -4.10 28.82 -2.02
N VAL A 71 -3.61 28.61 -0.80
CA VAL A 71 -3.28 29.63 0.18
C VAL A 71 -1.83 29.40 0.63
N PRO A 72 -0.96 30.40 0.57
CA PRO A 72 0.43 30.26 0.99
C PRO A 72 0.55 29.77 2.44
N GLY A 73 1.34 28.72 2.64
CA GLY A 73 1.57 28.11 3.95
C GLY A 73 0.47 27.15 4.44
N GLU A 74 -0.62 26.95 3.69
CA GLU A 74 -1.64 25.97 4.02
C GLU A 74 -1.46 24.68 3.22
N HIS A 75 -0.96 23.63 3.87
CA HIS A 75 -0.77 22.35 3.22
C HIS A 75 -2.08 21.66 2.86
N ARG A 76 -2.18 21.21 1.63
CA ARG A 76 -3.32 20.43 1.13
C ARG A 76 -3.32 19.02 1.72
N ASP A 77 -4.49 18.43 1.83
CA ASP A 77 -4.69 17.06 2.36
C ASP A 77 -3.81 16.03 1.64
N VAL A 78 -3.64 16.17 0.33
CA VAL A 78 -2.77 15.31 -0.49
C VAL A 78 -1.32 15.40 -0.04
N THR A 79 -0.82 16.61 0.16
CA THR A 79 0.56 16.88 0.59
C THR A 79 0.79 16.34 1.98
N ILE A 80 -0.16 16.57 2.90
CA ILE A 80 -0.13 16.02 4.26
C ILE A 80 -0.11 14.49 4.23
N LEU A 81 -1.00 13.86 3.47
CA LEU A 81 -1.07 12.40 3.36
C LEU A 81 0.24 11.82 2.78
N ARG A 82 0.79 12.43 1.74
CA ARG A 82 2.03 11.97 1.08
C ARG A 82 3.28 12.19 1.91
N SER A 83 3.26 13.07 2.90
CA SER A 83 4.39 13.26 3.83
C SER A 83 4.56 12.08 4.79
N LEU A 84 3.53 11.26 5.00
CA LEU A 84 3.60 10.11 5.89
C LEU A 84 4.45 8.97 5.33
N PRO A 85 5.26 8.31 6.16
CA PRO A 85 6.08 7.20 5.72
C PRO A 85 5.23 6.06 5.18
N GLY A 86 5.66 5.49 4.05
CA GLY A 86 5.00 4.36 3.41
C GLY A 86 3.81 4.71 2.51
N VAL A 87 3.41 5.98 2.43
CA VAL A 87 2.36 6.44 1.53
C VAL A 87 2.94 6.72 0.14
N GLY A 88 2.79 5.75 -0.76
CA GLY A 88 3.07 5.92 -2.17
C GLY A 88 1.84 6.42 -2.96
N ARG A 89 2.04 6.75 -4.24
CA ARG A 89 0.98 7.30 -5.11
C ARG A 89 -0.33 6.47 -5.13
N VAL A 90 -0.22 5.13 -5.17
CA VAL A 90 -1.40 4.26 -5.22
C VAL A 90 -2.17 4.31 -3.90
N VAL A 91 -1.46 4.29 -2.78
CA VAL A 91 -2.07 4.41 -1.45
C VAL A 91 -2.75 5.78 -1.32
N ALA A 92 -2.05 6.87 -1.66
CA ALA A 92 -2.60 8.21 -1.61
C ALA A 92 -3.86 8.35 -2.47
N ALA A 93 -3.80 7.95 -3.73
CA ALA A 93 -4.95 8.00 -4.64
C ALA A 93 -6.14 7.18 -4.13
N THR A 94 -5.88 5.95 -3.62
CA THR A 94 -6.95 5.10 -3.09
C THR A 94 -7.59 5.70 -1.84
N VAL A 95 -6.79 6.23 -0.92
CA VAL A 95 -7.30 6.85 0.32
C VAL A 95 -8.13 8.08 0.00
N LEU A 96 -7.67 8.94 -0.90
CA LEU A 96 -8.40 10.14 -1.32
C LEU A 96 -9.69 9.82 -2.06
N ALA A 97 -9.70 8.78 -2.93
CA ALA A 97 -10.87 8.42 -3.71
C ALA A 97 -11.93 7.65 -2.89
N GLU A 98 -11.49 6.75 -2.01
CA GLU A 98 -12.41 5.82 -1.31
C GLU A 98 -12.80 6.32 0.09
N ALA A 99 -12.11 7.30 0.65
CA ALA A 99 -12.35 7.81 2.00
C ALA A 99 -12.71 9.31 2.04
N VAL A 100 -13.33 9.84 0.98
CA VAL A 100 -13.65 11.28 0.84
C VAL A 100 -14.34 11.81 2.09
N ARG A 101 -15.49 11.23 2.47
CA ARG A 101 -16.28 11.69 3.59
C ARG A 101 -15.52 11.69 4.92
N PRO A 102 -14.96 10.55 5.40
CA PRO A 102 -14.25 10.56 6.69
C PRO A 102 -13.00 11.43 6.69
N LEU A 103 -12.36 11.66 5.54
CA LEU A 103 -11.25 12.60 5.43
C LEU A 103 -11.73 14.04 5.56
N THR A 104 -12.81 14.44 4.87
CA THR A 104 -13.37 15.78 4.94
C THR A 104 -13.87 16.10 6.35
N GLU A 105 -14.57 15.15 6.99
CA GLU A 105 -15.09 15.28 8.36
C GLU A 105 -14.00 15.13 9.43
N ARG A 106 -12.76 14.74 9.05
CA ARG A 106 -11.66 14.40 9.98
C ARG A 106 -12.07 13.33 11.01
N ASP A 107 -12.95 12.42 10.59
CA ASP A 107 -13.51 11.37 11.44
C ASP A 107 -12.63 10.11 11.43
N TYR A 108 -11.81 10.00 12.47
CA TYR A 108 -10.94 8.84 12.68
C TYR A 108 -11.72 7.54 12.84
N GLN A 109 -12.86 7.56 13.55
CA GLN A 109 -13.61 6.34 13.85
C GLN A 109 -14.28 5.79 12.59
N THR A 110 -14.88 6.65 11.79
CA THR A 110 -15.45 6.26 10.50
C THR A 110 -14.36 5.79 9.53
N LEU A 111 -13.21 6.46 9.47
CA LEU A 111 -12.10 6.09 8.59
C LEU A 111 -11.56 4.69 8.92
N ARG A 112 -11.31 4.38 10.19
CA ARG A 112 -10.84 3.06 10.62
C ARG A 112 -11.88 1.95 10.46
N ALA A 113 -13.16 2.26 10.64
CA ALA A 113 -14.24 1.31 10.42
C ALA A 113 -14.42 1.02 8.92
N HIS A 114 -14.46 2.06 8.09
CA HIS A 114 -14.62 1.98 6.64
C HIS A 114 -13.45 1.21 5.99
N GLY A 115 -12.24 1.41 6.47
CA GLY A 115 -11.04 0.69 6.01
C GLY A 115 -10.82 -0.68 6.66
N GLY A 116 -11.72 -1.18 7.50
CA GLY A 116 -11.60 -2.51 8.12
C GLY A 116 -10.48 -2.63 9.16
N ILE A 117 -9.99 -1.51 9.68
CA ILE A 117 -8.95 -1.47 10.72
C ILE A 117 -9.58 -1.66 12.10
N ALA A 118 -10.73 -1.04 12.36
CA ALA A 118 -11.47 -1.23 13.60
C ALA A 118 -11.97 -2.67 13.72
N PRO A 119 -11.67 -3.38 14.83
CA PRO A 119 -12.22 -4.71 15.05
C PRO A 119 -13.72 -4.67 15.28
N VAL A 120 -14.35 -5.84 15.16
CA VAL A 120 -15.74 -6.05 15.60
C VAL A 120 -15.70 -6.81 16.91
N THR A 121 -16.23 -6.20 17.96
CA THR A 121 -16.42 -6.85 19.26
C THR A 121 -17.84 -7.40 19.33
N ARG A 122 -17.96 -8.67 19.69
CA ARG A 122 -19.23 -9.34 19.94
C ARG A 122 -19.23 -9.84 21.37
N GLN A 123 -20.25 -9.46 22.12
CA GLN A 123 -20.44 -9.93 23.49
C GLN A 123 -21.78 -10.64 23.58
N SER A 124 -21.79 -11.84 24.13
CA SER A 124 -22.99 -12.61 24.44
C SER A 124 -22.83 -13.20 25.84
N GLY A 125 -23.55 -12.65 26.81
CA GLY A 125 -23.37 -13.00 28.20
C GLY A 125 -21.93 -12.79 28.69
N LYS A 126 -21.30 -13.84 29.20
CA LYS A 126 -19.90 -13.81 29.67
C LYS A 126 -18.84 -13.97 28.55
N LYS A 127 -19.27 -14.28 27.32
CA LYS A 127 -18.36 -14.54 26.19
C LYS A 127 -18.11 -13.26 25.41
N LEU A 128 -16.85 -12.79 25.41
CA LEU A 128 -16.37 -11.68 24.59
C LEU A 128 -15.52 -12.23 23.42
N SER A 129 -15.86 -11.90 22.19
CA SER A 129 -15.05 -12.21 21.02
C SER A 129 -14.71 -10.96 20.23
N VAL A 130 -13.46 -10.87 19.76
CA VAL A 130 -12.97 -9.77 18.95
C VAL A 130 -12.49 -10.34 17.61
N SER A 131 -13.14 -9.95 16.54
CA SER A 131 -12.86 -10.44 15.19
C SER A 131 -12.50 -9.32 14.22
N MET A 132 -11.91 -9.69 13.08
CA MET A 132 -11.64 -8.76 12.01
C MET A 132 -12.97 -8.27 11.40
N ARG A 133 -13.04 -6.99 11.07
CA ARG A 133 -14.17 -6.40 10.34
C ARG A 133 -14.11 -6.79 8.85
N TYR A 134 -15.10 -7.53 8.40
CA TYR A 134 -15.25 -7.88 6.98
C TYR A 134 -16.14 -6.89 6.21
N GLY A 135 -17.15 -6.32 6.86
CA GLY A 135 -18.01 -5.25 6.32
C GLY A 135 -17.25 -3.92 6.25
N CYS A 136 -16.43 -3.76 5.22
CA CYS A 136 -15.59 -2.58 5.00
C CYS A 136 -15.33 -2.42 3.49
N ASN A 137 -14.75 -1.29 3.08
CA ASN A 137 -14.30 -1.10 1.70
C ASN A 137 -13.02 -1.93 1.45
N PRO A 138 -13.06 -2.94 0.53
CA PRO A 138 -11.91 -3.81 0.29
C PRO A 138 -10.70 -3.09 -0.30
N ARG A 139 -10.91 -2.05 -1.14
CA ARG A 139 -9.83 -1.28 -1.76
C ARG A 139 -9.10 -0.47 -0.69
N LEU A 140 -9.85 0.21 0.17
CA LEU A 140 -9.29 0.98 1.28
C LEU A 140 -8.55 0.09 2.28
N ARG A 141 -9.13 -1.08 2.62
CA ARG A 141 -8.46 -2.07 3.47
C ARG A 141 -7.12 -2.52 2.90
N ASN A 142 -7.07 -2.80 1.60
CA ASN A 142 -5.84 -3.19 0.93
C ASN A 142 -4.82 -2.04 0.92
N ALA A 143 -5.26 -0.81 0.66
CA ALA A 143 -4.40 0.37 0.72
C ALA A 143 -3.76 0.53 2.11
N PHE A 144 -4.54 0.43 3.18
CA PHE A 144 -4.03 0.50 4.56
C PHE A 144 -3.10 -0.66 4.91
N TYR A 145 -3.37 -1.87 4.41
CA TYR A 145 -2.47 -3.00 4.58
C TYR A 145 -1.11 -2.76 3.93
N HIS A 146 -1.10 -2.26 2.68
CA HIS A 146 0.13 -1.95 1.97
C HIS A 146 0.86 -0.75 2.59
N TRP A 147 0.13 0.27 3.02
CA TRP A 147 0.72 1.40 3.76
C TRP A 147 1.42 0.92 5.02
N ALA A 148 0.76 0.18 5.90
CA ALA A 148 1.37 -0.35 7.12
C ALA A 148 2.58 -1.25 6.82
N ARG A 149 2.50 -2.10 5.78
CA ARG A 149 3.62 -2.93 5.34
C ARG A 149 4.84 -2.10 4.98
N THR A 150 4.64 -1.09 4.15
CA THR A 150 5.73 -0.22 3.67
C THR A 150 6.28 0.64 4.80
N SER A 151 5.42 1.16 5.69
CA SER A 151 5.85 1.90 6.88
C SER A 151 6.75 1.05 7.78
N VAL A 152 6.36 -0.18 8.10
CA VAL A 152 7.19 -1.11 8.91
C VAL A 152 8.55 -1.37 8.25
N GLN A 153 8.63 -1.36 6.92
CA GLN A 153 9.89 -1.61 6.21
C GLN A 153 10.82 -0.39 6.19
N ASN A 154 10.28 0.83 6.17
CA ASN A 154 11.03 2.04 5.86
C ASN A 154 11.04 3.10 6.98
N ASP A 155 10.18 2.95 8.00
CA ASP A 155 10.11 3.89 9.12
C ASP A 155 10.44 3.19 10.45
N PRO A 156 11.49 3.62 11.16
CA PRO A 156 11.90 3.02 12.43
C PRO A 156 10.78 3.03 13.49
N HIS A 157 10.02 4.12 13.60
CA HIS A 157 8.94 4.22 14.59
C HIS A 157 7.78 3.26 14.33
N SER A 158 7.47 3.01 13.07
CA SER A 158 6.46 2.02 12.67
C SER A 158 6.97 0.60 12.91
N ARG A 159 8.25 0.36 12.68
CA ARG A 159 8.91 -0.93 12.98
C ARG A 159 8.89 -1.22 14.47
N ASP A 160 9.35 -0.29 15.31
CA ASP A 160 9.36 -0.45 16.76
C ASP A 160 7.95 -0.72 17.31
N HIS A 161 6.94 -0.03 16.77
CA HIS A 161 5.55 -0.28 17.15
C HIS A 161 5.09 -1.68 16.75
N TYR A 162 5.43 -2.12 15.54
CA TYR A 162 5.12 -3.46 15.07
C TYR A 162 5.80 -4.53 15.93
N ASP A 163 7.10 -4.39 16.21
CA ASP A 163 7.89 -5.36 16.98
C ASP A 163 7.38 -5.46 18.42
N ARG A 164 7.00 -4.34 19.04
CA ARG A 164 6.35 -4.32 20.35
C ARG A 164 5.01 -5.09 20.34
N LEU A 165 4.17 -4.92 19.32
CA LEU A 165 2.92 -5.69 19.21
C LEU A 165 3.21 -7.19 19.01
N ARG A 166 4.27 -7.53 18.27
CA ARG A 166 4.70 -8.92 18.09
C ARG A 166 5.20 -9.54 19.40
N SER A 167 6.00 -8.82 20.18
CA SER A 167 6.49 -9.29 21.48
C SER A 167 5.36 -9.49 22.50
N GLN A 168 4.24 -8.76 22.36
CA GLN A 168 3.01 -8.96 23.14
C GLN A 168 2.17 -10.15 22.65
N GLY A 169 2.66 -10.98 21.74
CA GLY A 169 1.97 -12.17 21.24
C GLY A 169 0.95 -11.91 20.13
N HIS A 170 0.84 -10.69 19.59
CA HIS A 170 -0.08 -10.44 18.49
C HIS A 170 0.38 -11.14 17.21
N ALA A 171 -0.54 -11.81 16.51
CA ALA A 171 -0.28 -12.38 15.19
C ALA A 171 0.11 -11.28 14.19
N HIS A 172 0.94 -11.65 13.18
CA HIS A 172 1.47 -10.73 12.17
C HIS A 172 0.42 -9.79 11.54
N ALA A 173 -0.71 -10.33 11.09
CA ALA A 173 -1.78 -9.54 10.49
C ALA A 173 -2.42 -8.56 11.49
N ARG A 174 -2.53 -8.95 12.77
CA ARG A 174 -3.05 -8.09 13.84
C ARG A 174 -2.07 -6.97 14.17
N ALA A 175 -0.78 -7.26 14.26
CA ALA A 175 0.26 -6.27 14.50
C ALA A 175 0.31 -5.22 13.38
N ARG A 176 0.22 -5.65 12.11
CA ARG A 176 0.12 -4.71 10.97
C ARG A 176 -1.12 -3.82 11.03
N ARG A 177 -2.28 -4.37 11.42
CA ARG A 177 -3.48 -3.52 11.63
C ARG A 177 -3.28 -2.51 12.75
N GLY A 178 -2.57 -2.87 13.82
CA GLY A 178 -2.19 -1.93 14.87
C GLY A 178 -1.32 -0.77 14.36
N VAL A 179 -0.37 -1.07 13.46
CA VAL A 179 0.43 -0.02 12.80
C VAL A 179 -0.45 0.86 11.92
N ALA A 180 -1.33 0.27 11.09
CA ALA A 180 -2.27 1.03 10.27
C ALA A 180 -3.18 1.93 11.11
N ASP A 181 -3.72 1.41 12.21
CA ASP A 181 -4.59 2.14 13.12
C ASP A 181 -3.89 3.38 13.72
N ARG A 182 -2.65 3.19 14.17
CA ARG A 182 -1.81 4.30 14.65
C ARG A 182 -1.54 5.32 13.55
N SER A 183 -1.19 4.87 12.33
CA SER A 183 -0.93 5.77 11.20
C SER A 183 -2.15 6.58 10.82
N LEU A 184 -3.35 6.00 10.86
CA LEU A 184 -4.62 6.73 10.65
C LEU A 184 -4.86 7.80 11.73
N GLY A 185 -4.58 7.49 13.00
CA GLY A 185 -4.67 8.47 14.07
C GLY A 185 -3.73 9.66 13.86
N VAL A 186 -2.48 9.38 13.45
CA VAL A 186 -1.50 10.42 13.10
C VAL A 186 -1.98 11.24 11.90
N LEU A 187 -2.45 10.59 10.82
CA LEU A 187 -2.99 11.26 9.65
C LEU A 187 -4.10 12.24 10.02
N VAL A 188 -5.12 11.78 10.77
CA VAL A 188 -6.25 12.65 11.16
C VAL A 188 -5.79 13.82 12.03
N ALA A 189 -4.84 13.61 12.94
CA ALA A 189 -4.26 14.69 13.74
C ALA A 189 -3.54 15.73 12.86
N MET A 190 -2.74 15.27 11.89
CA MET A 190 -2.04 16.14 10.93
C MET A 190 -3.01 16.92 10.04
N LEU A 191 -4.08 16.26 9.56
CA LEU A 191 -5.12 16.91 8.76
C LEU A 191 -5.88 18.01 9.53
N ARG A 192 -6.09 17.79 10.84
CA ARG A 192 -6.71 18.80 11.72
C ARG A 192 -5.80 20.00 11.97
N SER A 193 -4.50 19.72 12.16
CA SER A 193 -3.50 20.77 12.42
C SER A 193 -2.88 21.37 11.16
N ARG A 194 -3.21 20.85 9.96
CA ARG A 194 -2.64 21.28 8.67
C ARG A 194 -1.10 21.19 8.63
N THR A 195 -0.52 20.20 9.30
CA THR A 195 0.94 20.05 9.41
C THR A 195 1.44 18.84 8.65
N LEU A 196 2.66 18.90 8.14
CA LEU A 196 3.35 17.76 7.54
C LEU A 196 3.85 16.79 8.63
N TYR A 197 4.19 15.57 8.20
CA TYR A 197 4.78 14.56 9.09
C TYR A 197 6.14 14.99 9.58
N ASP A 198 6.29 15.00 10.91
CA ASP A 198 7.54 15.27 11.60
C ASP A 198 7.86 14.08 12.54
N PRO A 199 8.89 13.28 12.23
CA PRO A 199 9.25 12.12 13.03
C PRO A 199 9.68 12.49 14.47
N ASP A 200 10.24 13.68 14.66
CA ASP A 200 10.77 14.15 15.96
C ASP A 200 9.75 14.90 16.83
N ARG A 201 8.53 15.13 16.31
CA ARG A 201 7.49 15.85 17.05
C ARG A 201 7.21 15.26 18.44
N ARG A 202 7.30 13.93 18.60
CA ARG A 202 7.12 13.26 19.89
C ARG A 202 8.24 13.53 20.87
N ARG A 203 9.48 13.64 20.40
CA ARG A 203 10.63 13.95 21.26
C ARG A 203 10.54 15.36 21.83
N ARG A 204 9.99 16.31 21.06
CA ARG A 204 9.81 17.72 21.47
C ARG A 204 8.68 17.92 22.48
N ILE A 205 7.71 17.00 22.58
CA ILE A 205 6.59 17.11 23.55
C ILE A 205 6.97 16.50 24.92
N VAL A 206 8.00 15.64 24.97
CA VAL A 206 8.45 14.94 26.18
C VAL A 206 9.70 15.59 26.79
N ALA A 207 10.36 16.51 26.08
CA ALA A 207 11.45 17.35 26.56
C ALA A 207 10.94 18.70 27.06
#